data_51bf76ced34bb479d5f4fca7d5a8f536
#
_entry.id   51bf76ced34bb479d5f4fca7d5a8f536
#
_cell.length_a   1.000
_cell.length_b   1.000
_cell.length_c   1.000
_cell.angle_alpha   90.00
_cell.angle_beta   90.00
_cell.angle_gamma   90.00
#
_symmetry.space_group_name_H-M   'P 1'
#
loop_
_entity.id
_entity.type
_entity.pdbx_description
1 polymer ?
#
loop_
_entity_poly.entity_id
_entity_poly.type
_entity_poly.pdbx_seq_one_letter_code
_entity_poly.pdbx_strand_id
1 'polypeptide(L)'
;MTQLSFRVAQIRPESYAAVPALLFALDVEETTGTAVHSLALRTQVRIEPNRREYGPRERKRLRELFGEPARWGETLRSFAWAHLSAVWPGFTGRARFDLAMPITYDFEVAAAKYLHALDGGGVPLRLLFSGTLFESGPGGIQVGFVPWNLEATCELPVEVWRKVMDEYFPNSGWLRLHRETLDELMSFKAEHALSNFDDVIAALLRGARHE
;
A
#
# COMPACT_ATOMS: atom_id res chain seq x y z
N MET A 1 1.19 -28.37 18.20
CA MET A 1 0.64 -27.29 17.34
C MET A 1 1.78 -26.36 17.03
N THR A 2 2.10 -26.18 15.78
CA THR A 2 3.16 -25.29 15.30
C THR A 2 2.88 -23.85 15.75
N GLN A 3 3.89 -23.21 16.27
CA GLN A 3 3.78 -21.85 16.77
C GLN A 3 4.58 -20.91 15.86
N LEU A 4 3.87 -20.12 15.08
CA LEU A 4 4.46 -19.15 14.14
C LEU A 4 4.46 -17.75 14.74
N SER A 5 5.47 -16.98 14.37
CA SER A 5 5.48 -15.53 14.53
C SER A 5 5.97 -14.85 13.25
N PHE A 6 5.52 -13.63 13.04
CA PHE A 6 5.89 -12.81 11.88
C PHE A 6 6.39 -11.45 12.31
N ARG A 7 7.43 -10.98 11.67
CA ARG A 7 7.98 -9.64 11.88
C ARG A 7 8.37 -9.02 10.53
N VAL A 8 7.95 -7.79 10.27
CA VAL A 8 8.44 -7.03 9.13
C VAL A 8 9.83 -6.51 9.46
N ALA A 9 10.84 -7.02 8.78
CA ALA A 9 12.22 -6.62 8.96
C ALA A 9 12.57 -5.34 8.18
N GLN A 10 11.99 -5.20 6.97
CA GLN A 10 12.27 -4.08 6.08
C GLN A 10 11.13 -3.92 5.07
N ILE A 11 10.90 -2.68 4.64
CA ILE A 11 10.07 -2.35 3.46
C ILE A 11 10.97 -1.64 2.46
N ARG A 12 10.96 -2.08 1.20
CA ARG A 12 11.79 -1.53 0.15
C ARG A 12 11.07 -1.53 -1.19
N PRO A 13 11.48 -0.68 -2.16
CA PRO A 13 11.01 -0.79 -3.53
C PRO A 13 11.36 -2.16 -4.14
N GLU A 14 10.47 -2.69 -4.97
CA GLU A 14 10.79 -3.80 -5.85
C GLU A 14 11.34 -3.24 -7.16
N SER A 15 12.65 -3.28 -7.31
CA SER A 15 13.30 -2.78 -8.53
C SER A 15 13.02 -3.72 -9.71
N TYR A 16 12.79 -3.15 -10.89
CA TYR A 16 12.56 -3.87 -12.15
C TYR A 16 11.26 -4.71 -12.19
N ALA A 17 10.30 -4.46 -11.31
CA ALA A 17 9.00 -5.07 -11.42
C ALA A 17 8.22 -4.51 -12.64
N ALA A 18 7.28 -5.29 -13.17
CA ALA A 18 6.45 -4.85 -14.30
C ALA A 18 5.45 -3.73 -13.93
N VAL A 19 5.19 -3.56 -12.62
CA VAL A 19 4.32 -2.54 -12.05
C VAL A 19 4.96 -2.00 -10.77
N PRO A 20 4.62 -0.78 -10.33
CA PRO A 20 5.10 -0.26 -9.06
C PRO A 20 4.79 -1.24 -7.92
N ALA A 21 5.79 -1.60 -7.14
CA ALA A 21 5.60 -2.54 -6.04
C ALA A 21 6.53 -2.26 -4.85
N LEU A 22 6.04 -2.60 -3.67
CA LEU A 22 6.81 -2.64 -2.43
C LEU A 22 7.09 -4.09 -2.05
N LEU A 23 8.29 -4.37 -1.58
CA LEU A 23 8.66 -5.65 -0.97
C LEU A 23 8.70 -5.51 0.55
N PHE A 24 7.94 -6.35 1.22
CA PHE A 24 8.00 -6.53 2.66
C PHE A 24 8.88 -7.74 2.96
N ALA A 25 10.08 -7.53 3.50
CA ALA A 25 10.91 -8.61 4.00
C ALA A 25 10.34 -9.07 5.35
N LEU A 26 9.76 -10.27 5.38
CA LEU A 26 9.14 -10.86 6.54
C LEU A 26 10.07 -11.91 7.16
N ASP A 27 10.46 -11.70 8.42
CA ASP A 27 11.05 -12.74 9.24
C ASP A 27 9.91 -13.62 9.77
N VAL A 28 10.02 -14.91 9.53
CA VAL A 28 9.09 -15.94 10.01
C VAL A 28 9.83 -16.84 10.96
N GLU A 29 9.28 -17.07 12.13
CA GLU A 29 9.85 -17.98 13.12
C GLU A 29 8.85 -19.05 13.49
N GLU A 30 9.29 -20.31 13.45
CA GLU A 30 8.62 -21.49 13.96
C GLU A 30 9.37 -21.92 15.23
N THR A 31 8.69 -21.94 16.38
CA THR A 31 9.34 -22.08 17.70
C THR A 31 9.24 -23.48 18.30
N THR A 32 8.49 -24.41 17.70
CA THR A 32 8.32 -25.78 18.22
C THR A 32 9.35 -26.77 17.68
N GLY A 33 10.17 -26.36 16.69
CA GLY A 33 11.14 -27.22 16.03
C GLY A 33 10.52 -28.11 14.95
N THR A 34 9.25 -27.91 14.62
CA THR A 34 8.57 -28.63 13.55
C THR A 34 9.05 -28.14 12.18
N ALA A 35 9.42 -29.04 11.28
CA ALA A 35 9.77 -28.66 9.91
C ALA A 35 8.51 -28.28 9.13
N VAL A 36 8.47 -27.05 8.66
CA VAL A 36 7.46 -26.56 7.73
C VAL A 36 7.83 -27.04 6.32
N HIS A 37 6.93 -27.70 5.62
CA HIS A 37 7.12 -28.14 4.25
C HIS A 37 6.80 -27.03 3.23
N SER A 38 5.72 -26.31 3.46
CA SER A 38 5.37 -25.10 2.73
C SER A 38 4.35 -24.27 3.50
N LEU A 39 4.26 -22.99 3.17
CA LEU A 39 3.34 -22.05 3.79
C LEU A 39 2.59 -21.27 2.71
N ALA A 40 1.27 -21.51 2.58
CA ALA A 40 0.39 -20.72 1.75
C ALA A 40 -0.20 -19.59 2.60
N LEU A 41 0.37 -18.39 2.49
CA LEU A 41 0.06 -17.24 3.30
C LEU A 41 -0.89 -16.29 2.57
N ARG A 42 -1.87 -15.77 3.31
CA ARG A 42 -2.67 -14.59 2.92
C ARG A 42 -2.40 -13.48 3.91
N THR A 43 -2.19 -12.29 3.42
CA THR A 43 -1.88 -11.11 4.23
C THR A 43 -2.80 -9.96 3.85
N GLN A 44 -3.51 -9.39 4.81
CA GLN A 44 -4.18 -8.11 4.64
C GLN A 44 -3.26 -7.00 5.18
N VAL A 45 -2.88 -6.08 4.31
CA VAL A 45 -2.14 -4.87 4.69
C VAL A 45 -3.13 -3.76 4.96
N ARG A 46 -3.06 -3.15 6.13
CA ARG A 46 -3.91 -2.04 6.57
C ARG A 46 -3.09 -0.82 6.88
N ILE A 47 -3.58 0.35 6.51
CA ILE A 47 -3.04 1.64 6.97
C ILE A 47 -3.75 2.00 8.28
N GLU A 48 -2.99 2.44 9.27
CA GLU A 48 -3.47 2.83 10.60
C GLU A 48 -3.30 4.35 10.82
N PRO A 49 -4.09 5.20 10.17
CA PRO A 49 -3.89 6.64 10.18
C PRO A 49 -4.07 7.27 11.56
N ASN A 50 -4.82 6.62 12.45
CA ASN A 50 -5.02 7.05 13.83
C ASN A 50 -3.79 6.86 14.74
N ARG A 51 -2.73 6.22 14.25
CA ARG A 51 -1.49 5.97 15.00
C ARG A 51 -0.36 6.94 14.65
N ARG A 52 -0.67 8.02 13.93
CA ARG A 52 0.31 9.06 13.60
C ARG A 52 -0.29 10.45 13.83
N GLU A 53 0.58 11.41 14.05
CA GLU A 53 0.23 12.84 14.10
C GLU A 53 0.38 13.49 12.73
N TYR A 54 -0.38 14.56 12.50
CA TYR A 54 -0.43 15.27 11.22
C TYR A 54 -0.17 16.75 11.39
N GLY A 55 0.68 17.30 10.52
CA GLY A 55 0.90 18.72 10.42
C GLY A 55 -0.31 19.50 9.83
N PRO A 56 -0.34 20.83 9.94
CA PRO A 56 -1.47 21.63 9.43
C PRO A 56 -1.73 21.46 7.93
N ARG A 57 -0.68 21.28 7.12
CA ARG A 57 -0.79 21.06 5.67
C ARG A 57 -1.39 19.69 5.37
N GLU A 58 -0.92 18.65 6.03
CA GLU A 58 -1.45 17.29 5.90
C GLU A 58 -2.91 17.22 6.32
N ARG A 59 -3.28 17.86 7.44
CA ARG A 59 -4.67 17.96 7.90
C ARG A 59 -5.59 18.57 6.85
N LYS A 60 -5.15 19.63 6.17
CA LYS A 60 -5.93 20.26 5.11
C LYS A 60 -6.18 19.30 3.94
N ARG A 61 -5.15 18.57 3.48
CA ARG A 61 -5.25 17.63 2.36
C ARG A 61 -6.07 16.38 2.72
N LEU A 62 -6.00 15.92 3.96
CA LEU A 62 -6.69 14.73 4.44
C LEU A 62 -8.18 14.96 4.72
N ARG A 63 -8.69 16.19 4.64
CA ARG A 63 -10.12 16.51 4.82
C ARG A 63 -11.01 15.79 3.81
N GLU A 64 -10.53 15.57 2.60
CA GLU A 64 -11.26 14.81 1.57
C GLU A 64 -11.53 13.36 2.01
N LEU A 65 -10.55 12.72 2.68
CA LEU A 65 -10.67 11.32 3.11
C LEU A 65 -11.39 11.14 4.45
N PHE A 66 -11.14 12.04 5.39
CA PHE A 66 -11.54 11.84 6.79
C PHE A 66 -12.48 12.94 7.32
N GLY A 67 -12.81 13.92 6.49
CA GLY A 67 -13.64 15.06 6.89
C GLY A 67 -12.91 16.03 7.80
N GLU A 68 -13.66 16.84 8.54
CA GLU A 68 -13.10 17.88 9.41
C GLU A 68 -12.24 17.29 10.54
N PRO A 69 -11.04 17.87 10.80
CA PRO A 69 -10.14 17.38 11.83
C PRO A 69 -10.74 17.28 13.24
N ALA A 70 -11.73 18.11 13.55
CA ALA A 70 -12.47 18.05 14.84
C ALA A 70 -13.21 16.72 15.04
N ARG A 71 -13.53 16.00 13.94
CA ARG A 71 -14.23 14.71 13.96
C ARG A 71 -13.31 13.50 13.80
N TRP A 72 -12.01 13.70 13.71
CA TRP A 72 -11.06 12.61 13.44
C TRP A 72 -11.01 11.54 14.53
N GLY A 73 -11.38 11.86 15.77
CA GLY A 73 -11.59 10.84 16.81
C GLY A 73 -12.57 9.74 16.39
N GLU A 74 -13.52 10.06 15.53
CA GLU A 74 -14.53 9.13 15.00
C GLU A 74 -14.24 8.62 13.60
N THR A 75 -13.71 9.50 12.72
CA THR A 75 -13.59 9.24 11.28
C THR A 75 -12.23 8.70 10.86
N LEU A 76 -11.15 8.98 11.62
CA LEU A 76 -9.80 8.52 11.33
C LEU A 76 -9.63 7.05 11.69
N ARG A 77 -10.16 6.18 10.86
CA ARG A 77 -10.18 4.73 11.07
C ARG A 77 -9.15 4.02 10.20
N SER A 78 -8.66 2.88 10.69
CA SER A 78 -7.81 2.02 9.85
C SER A 78 -8.60 1.49 8.65
N PHE A 79 -7.93 1.38 7.51
CA PHE A 79 -8.53 0.86 6.27
C PHE A 79 -7.59 -0.11 5.55
N ALA A 80 -8.18 -1.03 4.79
CA ALA A 80 -7.43 -2.00 4.01
C ALA A 80 -6.74 -1.30 2.85
N TRP A 81 -5.45 -1.62 2.65
CA TRP A 81 -4.68 -1.17 1.50
C TRP A 81 -4.58 -2.26 0.44
N ALA A 82 -4.18 -3.46 0.85
CA ALA A 82 -3.99 -4.57 -0.06
C ALA A 82 -4.34 -5.92 0.58
N HIS A 83 -4.70 -6.88 -0.27
CA HIS A 83 -4.77 -8.29 0.06
C HIS A 83 -3.76 -9.04 -0.80
N LEU A 84 -2.85 -9.73 -0.16
CA LEU A 84 -1.74 -10.42 -0.80
C LEU A 84 -1.82 -11.90 -0.54
N SER A 85 -1.30 -12.70 -1.48
CA SER A 85 -1.16 -14.14 -1.32
C SER A 85 0.23 -14.55 -1.79
N ALA A 86 0.87 -15.42 -1.03
CA ALA A 86 2.16 -15.98 -1.37
C ALA A 86 2.21 -17.45 -0.95
N VAL A 87 2.97 -18.24 -1.69
CA VAL A 87 3.32 -19.60 -1.30
C VAL A 87 4.83 -19.64 -1.12
N TRP A 88 5.26 -19.95 0.10
CA TRP A 88 6.67 -20.01 0.44
C TRP A 88 7.16 -21.44 0.60
N PRO A 89 8.42 -21.72 0.23
CA PRO A 89 9.03 -23.03 0.39
C PRO A 89 9.20 -23.39 1.85
N GLY A 90 9.55 -24.64 2.10
CA GLY A 90 9.77 -25.16 3.43
C GLY A 90 10.94 -24.51 4.16
N PHE A 91 10.84 -24.52 5.50
CA PHE A 91 11.87 -24.03 6.39
C PHE A 91 11.78 -24.74 7.77
N THR A 92 12.81 -24.54 8.58
CA THR A 92 12.85 -25.01 9.97
C THR A 92 13.38 -23.87 10.84
N GLY A 93 12.71 -23.61 11.96
CA GLY A 93 13.06 -22.56 12.88
C GLY A 93 12.81 -21.18 12.29
N ARG A 94 13.80 -20.55 11.67
CA ARG A 94 13.72 -19.18 11.15
C ARG A 94 13.95 -19.12 9.64
N ALA A 95 13.15 -18.30 8.98
CA ALA A 95 13.34 -17.97 7.57
C ALA A 95 12.99 -16.51 7.29
N ARG A 96 13.47 -15.99 6.16
CA ARG A 96 13.10 -14.67 5.66
C ARG A 96 12.55 -14.82 4.26
N PHE A 97 11.39 -14.21 4.04
CA PHE A 97 10.70 -14.22 2.75
C PHE A 97 10.32 -12.81 2.35
N ASP A 98 10.36 -12.52 1.07
CA ASP A 98 9.82 -11.29 0.51
C ASP A 98 8.33 -11.49 0.15
N LEU A 99 7.51 -10.52 0.56
CA LEU A 99 6.11 -10.43 0.19
C LEU A 99 5.93 -9.20 -0.70
N ALA A 100 5.69 -9.44 -1.99
CA ALA A 100 5.48 -8.38 -2.96
C ALA A 100 4.08 -7.79 -2.85
N MET A 101 3.98 -6.47 -2.83
CA MET A 101 2.74 -5.72 -2.83
C MET A 101 2.72 -4.76 -4.01
N PRO A 102 2.02 -5.08 -5.10
CA PRO A 102 1.75 -4.13 -6.17
C PRO A 102 0.98 -2.92 -5.62
N ILE A 103 1.37 -1.73 -6.06
CA ILE A 103 0.74 -0.48 -5.65
C ILE A 103 0.25 0.29 -6.87
N THR A 104 -0.78 1.10 -6.69
CA THR A 104 -1.32 1.94 -7.75
C THR A 104 -0.99 3.41 -7.50
N TYR A 105 -0.83 4.15 -8.59
CA TYR A 105 -0.70 5.61 -8.58
C TYR A 105 -2.04 6.32 -8.80
N ASP A 106 -3.14 5.58 -8.87
CA ASP A 106 -4.47 6.16 -9.04
C ASP A 106 -4.84 7.03 -7.83
N PHE A 107 -4.91 8.34 -8.05
CA PHE A 107 -5.25 9.34 -7.04
C PHE A 107 -6.66 9.19 -6.47
N GLU A 108 -7.54 8.47 -7.14
CA GLU A 108 -8.89 8.18 -6.63
C GLU A 108 -8.92 7.05 -5.60
N VAL A 109 -7.85 6.25 -5.49
CA VAL A 109 -7.75 5.20 -4.47
C VAL A 109 -7.36 5.79 -3.12
N ALA A 110 -8.09 5.43 -2.08
CA ALA A 110 -7.92 5.98 -0.73
C ALA A 110 -6.48 5.92 -0.20
N ALA A 111 -5.75 4.83 -0.47
CA ALA A 111 -4.37 4.68 -0.06
C ALA A 111 -3.43 5.66 -0.78
N ALA A 112 -3.62 5.86 -2.09
CA ALA A 112 -2.85 6.82 -2.86
C ALA A 112 -3.16 8.26 -2.41
N LYS A 113 -4.44 8.63 -2.27
CA LYS A 113 -4.87 9.92 -1.70
C LYS A 113 -4.22 10.18 -0.34
N TYR A 114 -4.24 9.16 0.53
CA TYR A 114 -3.63 9.27 1.85
C TYR A 114 -2.12 9.54 1.76
N LEU A 115 -1.37 8.73 1.00
CA LEU A 115 0.08 8.84 0.88
C LEU A 115 0.51 10.15 0.23
N HIS A 116 -0.22 10.63 -0.78
CA HIS A 116 0.02 11.93 -1.41
C HIS A 116 -0.26 13.12 -0.48
N ALA A 117 -1.18 12.98 0.48
CA ALA A 117 -1.48 14.04 1.43
C ALA A 117 -0.38 14.26 2.46
N LEU A 118 0.56 13.30 2.62
CA LEU A 118 1.61 13.35 3.64
C LEU A 118 2.82 14.16 3.16
N ASP A 119 3.40 14.94 4.09
CA ASP A 119 4.64 15.70 3.83
C ASP A 119 5.89 14.80 3.99
N GLY A 120 5.84 13.74 4.80
CA GLY A 120 6.93 12.78 5.06
C GLY A 120 6.67 11.94 6.31
N GLY A 121 7.70 11.34 6.87
CA GLY A 121 7.63 10.50 8.07
C GLY A 121 7.17 9.07 7.82
N GLY A 122 6.80 8.35 8.87
CA GLY A 122 6.37 6.97 8.83
C GLY A 122 4.85 6.82 8.69
N VAL A 123 4.42 5.88 7.90
CA VAL A 123 3.02 5.44 7.78
C VAL A 123 2.84 4.17 8.60
N PRO A 124 2.08 4.21 9.70
CA PRO A 124 1.83 3.01 10.49
C PRO A 124 1.01 1.99 9.69
N LEU A 125 1.54 0.79 9.58
CA LEU A 125 0.90 -0.34 8.91
C LEU A 125 0.66 -1.47 9.90
N ARG A 126 -0.42 -2.22 9.64
CA ARG A 126 -0.73 -3.49 10.29
C ARG A 126 -0.93 -4.56 9.23
N LEU A 127 -0.22 -5.66 9.37
CA LEU A 127 -0.34 -6.84 8.52
C LEU A 127 -1.08 -7.91 9.33
N LEU A 128 -2.19 -8.40 8.82
CA LEU A 128 -2.97 -9.49 9.41
C LEU A 128 -2.74 -10.74 8.57
N PHE A 129 -2.36 -11.83 9.23
CA PHE A 129 -1.98 -13.06 8.56
C PHE A 129 -3.05 -14.12 8.71
N SER A 130 -3.22 -14.91 7.67
CA SER A 130 -4.01 -16.14 7.64
C SER A 130 -3.44 -17.07 6.58
N GLY A 131 -3.81 -18.34 6.61
CA GLY A 131 -3.33 -19.25 5.58
C GLY A 131 -3.29 -20.69 6.02
N THR A 132 -2.64 -21.51 5.18
CA THR A 132 -2.47 -22.94 5.40
C THR A 132 -1.01 -23.28 5.54
N LEU A 133 -0.70 -24.02 6.56
CA LEU A 133 0.63 -24.52 6.89
C LEU A 133 0.69 -26.01 6.57
N PHE A 134 1.67 -26.43 5.81
CA PHE A 134 1.97 -27.83 5.54
C PHE A 134 3.21 -28.22 6.36
N GLU A 135 3.05 -29.16 7.28
CA GLU A 135 4.07 -29.54 8.25
C GLU A 135 4.50 -30.99 8.05
N SER A 136 5.74 -31.30 8.41
CA SER A 136 6.21 -32.66 8.49
C SER A 136 5.69 -33.32 9.78
N GLY A 137 5.03 -34.46 9.67
CA GLY A 137 4.52 -35.20 10.82
C GLY A 137 4.77 -36.71 10.71
N PRO A 138 4.43 -37.46 11.78
CA PRO A 138 4.74 -38.92 11.87
C PRO A 138 4.14 -39.78 10.75
N GLY A 139 3.10 -39.30 10.08
CA GLY A 139 2.41 -40.01 8.99
C GLY A 139 2.59 -39.38 7.61
N GLY A 140 3.52 -38.42 7.45
CA GLY A 140 3.72 -37.61 6.25
C GLY A 140 3.39 -36.15 6.47
N ILE A 141 2.85 -35.49 5.45
CA ILE A 141 2.50 -34.07 5.52
C ILE A 141 1.18 -33.91 6.27
N GLN A 142 1.20 -33.06 7.28
CA GLN A 142 0.02 -32.61 8.03
C GLN A 142 -0.36 -31.20 7.61
N VAL A 143 -1.67 -30.90 7.64
CA VAL A 143 -2.21 -29.59 7.30
C VAL A 143 -2.65 -28.87 8.57
N GLY A 144 -2.05 -27.71 8.80
CA GLY A 144 -2.40 -26.77 9.85
C GLY A 144 -2.90 -25.44 9.29
N PHE A 145 -3.34 -24.55 10.16
CA PHE A 145 -3.75 -23.20 9.79
C PHE A 145 -2.90 -22.17 10.52
N VAL A 146 -2.59 -21.08 9.80
CA VAL A 146 -2.00 -19.89 10.43
C VAL A 146 -3.05 -19.31 11.38
N PRO A 147 -2.74 -19.16 12.68
CA PRO A 147 -3.69 -18.59 13.65
C PRO A 147 -4.15 -17.21 13.24
N TRP A 148 -5.45 -16.96 13.32
CA TRP A 148 -6.12 -15.73 12.87
C TRP A 148 -5.69 -14.47 13.64
N ASN A 149 -5.12 -14.64 14.83
CA ASN A 149 -4.65 -13.55 15.69
C ASN A 149 -3.20 -13.14 15.42
N LEU A 150 -2.55 -13.76 14.43
CA LEU A 150 -1.18 -13.37 14.07
C LEU A 150 -1.19 -12.08 13.25
N GLU A 151 -0.46 -11.13 13.75
CA GLU A 151 -0.28 -9.83 13.11
C GLU A 151 1.15 -9.32 13.28
N ALA A 152 1.55 -8.41 12.41
CA ALA A 152 2.76 -7.62 12.56
C ALA A 152 2.47 -6.15 12.32
N THR A 153 3.12 -5.27 13.06
CA THR A 153 3.08 -3.83 12.85
C THR A 153 4.42 -3.34 12.35
N CYS A 154 4.39 -2.34 11.48
CA CYS A 154 5.60 -1.71 10.97
C CYS A 154 5.29 -0.27 10.55
N GLU A 155 6.32 0.46 10.18
CA GLU A 155 6.19 1.78 9.57
C GLU A 155 6.75 1.75 8.15
N LEU A 156 5.98 2.26 7.19
CA LEU A 156 6.45 2.54 5.85
C LEU A 156 6.92 3.99 5.79
N PRO A 157 8.21 4.27 5.58
CA PRO A 157 8.65 5.63 5.30
C PRO A 157 7.99 6.15 4.03
N VAL A 158 7.38 7.33 4.08
CA VAL A 158 6.73 7.96 2.91
C VAL A 158 7.70 8.07 1.74
N GLU A 159 8.98 8.30 2.02
CA GLU A 159 10.04 8.41 1.02
C GLU A 159 10.26 7.11 0.22
N VAL A 160 10.05 5.96 0.85
CA VAL A 160 10.14 4.66 0.16
C VAL A 160 9.03 4.53 -0.87
N TRP A 161 7.81 4.94 -0.51
CA TRP A 161 6.69 4.96 -1.45
C TRP A 161 6.90 5.98 -2.57
N ARG A 162 7.36 7.20 -2.24
CA ARG A 162 7.68 8.23 -3.25
C ARG A 162 8.72 7.76 -4.24
N LYS A 163 9.78 7.11 -3.74
CA LYS A 163 10.83 6.57 -4.61
C LYS A 163 10.26 5.59 -5.65
N VAL A 164 9.34 4.71 -5.26
CA VAL A 164 8.67 3.81 -6.20
C VAL A 164 7.86 4.62 -7.22
N MET A 165 7.09 5.62 -6.77
CA MET A 165 6.29 6.44 -7.69
C MET A 165 7.17 7.21 -8.66
N ASP A 166 8.24 7.84 -8.19
CA ASP A 166 9.18 8.60 -9.03
C ASP A 166 9.92 7.72 -10.05
N GLU A 167 10.20 6.46 -9.70
CA GLU A 167 10.86 5.49 -10.60
C GLU A 167 9.94 5.10 -11.77
N TYR A 168 8.65 4.86 -11.49
CA TYR A 168 7.69 4.41 -12.50
C TYR A 168 6.95 5.57 -13.21
N PHE A 169 6.79 6.69 -12.53
CA PHE A 169 6.03 7.86 -13.02
C PHE A 169 6.81 9.15 -12.78
N PRO A 170 8.01 9.30 -13.38
CA PRO A 170 8.87 10.44 -13.13
C PRO A 170 8.16 11.76 -13.52
N ASN A 171 8.01 12.68 -12.56
CA ASN A 171 7.37 13.98 -12.74
C ASN A 171 5.96 13.92 -13.36
N SER A 172 5.24 12.81 -13.18
CA SER A 172 3.92 12.61 -13.77
C SER A 172 2.93 12.06 -12.75
N GLY A 173 1.66 12.14 -13.07
CA GLY A 173 0.56 11.59 -12.30
C GLY A 173 -0.55 11.08 -13.20
N TRP A 174 -1.47 10.29 -12.65
CA TRP A 174 -2.60 9.74 -13.37
C TRP A 174 -3.90 10.29 -12.79
N LEU A 175 -4.76 10.78 -13.66
CA LEU A 175 -6.07 11.26 -13.32
C LEU A 175 -7.11 10.54 -14.17
N ARG A 176 -8.11 9.94 -13.49
CA ARG A 176 -9.26 9.34 -14.16
C ARG A 176 -10.39 10.35 -14.26
N LEU A 177 -10.81 10.64 -15.46
CA LEU A 177 -11.92 11.55 -15.76
C LEU A 177 -13.12 10.78 -16.32
N HIS A 178 -14.33 11.29 -16.12
CA HIS A 178 -15.49 10.84 -16.85
C HIS A 178 -15.32 11.14 -18.34
N ARG A 179 -15.92 10.29 -19.19
CA ARG A 179 -15.80 10.44 -20.65
C ARG A 179 -16.24 11.83 -21.14
N GLU A 180 -17.36 12.31 -20.64
CA GLU A 180 -17.90 13.63 -20.99
C GLU A 180 -16.89 14.75 -20.70
N THR A 181 -16.31 14.78 -19.52
CA THR A 181 -15.27 15.74 -19.14
C THR A 181 -14.02 15.60 -20.02
N LEU A 182 -13.64 14.38 -20.38
CA LEU A 182 -12.50 14.14 -21.25
C LEU A 182 -12.79 14.67 -22.68
N ASP A 183 -14.00 14.45 -23.20
CA ASP A 183 -14.42 14.92 -24.50
C ASP A 183 -14.45 16.47 -24.55
N GLU A 184 -14.92 17.13 -23.47
CA GLU A 184 -14.85 18.58 -23.33
C GLU A 184 -13.41 19.10 -23.31
N LEU A 185 -12.51 18.43 -22.56
CA LEU A 185 -11.08 18.79 -22.54
C LEU A 185 -10.41 18.60 -23.93
N MET A 186 -10.80 17.56 -24.67
CA MET A 186 -10.32 17.35 -26.04
C MET A 186 -10.78 18.47 -26.97
N SER A 187 -12.04 18.87 -26.87
CA SER A 187 -12.60 19.98 -27.66
C SER A 187 -11.88 21.30 -27.34
N PHE A 188 -11.73 21.60 -26.05
CA PHE A 188 -10.98 22.79 -25.59
C PHE A 188 -9.53 22.78 -26.12
N LYS A 189 -8.86 21.63 -26.06
CA LYS A 189 -7.50 21.46 -26.58
C LYS A 189 -7.41 21.81 -28.07
N ALA A 190 -8.37 21.30 -28.86
CA ALA A 190 -8.42 21.53 -30.30
C ALA A 190 -8.73 23.00 -30.64
N GLU A 191 -9.72 23.62 -29.98
CA GLU A 191 -10.11 25.01 -30.19
C GLU A 191 -8.99 26.00 -29.90
N HIS A 192 -8.17 25.69 -28.90
CA HIS A 192 -7.07 26.57 -28.47
C HIS A 192 -5.70 26.15 -29.02
N ALA A 193 -5.66 25.18 -29.94
CA ALA A 193 -4.44 24.65 -30.56
C ALA A 193 -3.35 24.27 -29.55
N LEU A 194 -3.74 23.67 -28.42
CA LEU A 194 -2.80 23.27 -27.35
C LEU A 194 -2.18 21.89 -27.68
N SER A 195 -0.89 21.71 -27.33
CA SER A 195 -0.13 20.53 -27.74
C SER A 195 -0.42 19.29 -26.89
N ASN A 196 -0.67 19.48 -25.60
CA ASN A 196 -0.86 18.41 -24.61
C ASN A 196 -1.91 18.79 -23.57
N PHE A 197 -2.29 17.85 -22.70
CA PHE A 197 -3.28 18.10 -21.65
C PHE A 197 -2.73 18.93 -20.48
N ASP A 198 -1.42 18.94 -20.23
CA ASP A 198 -0.82 19.83 -19.23
C ASP A 198 -1.05 21.29 -19.59
N ASP A 199 -0.88 21.65 -20.88
CA ASP A 199 -1.17 22.99 -21.37
C ASP A 199 -2.66 23.36 -21.23
N VAL A 200 -3.55 22.39 -21.48
CA VAL A 200 -5.01 22.56 -21.30
C VAL A 200 -5.34 22.88 -19.84
N ILE A 201 -4.87 22.04 -18.92
CA ILE A 201 -5.12 22.18 -17.48
C ILE A 201 -4.48 23.49 -16.98
N ALA A 202 -3.26 23.81 -17.41
CA ALA A 202 -2.61 25.06 -17.06
C ALA A 202 -3.37 26.30 -17.55
N ALA A 203 -3.97 26.24 -18.74
CA ALA A 203 -4.79 27.33 -19.27
C ALA A 203 -6.07 27.51 -18.44
N LEU A 204 -6.77 26.43 -18.12
CA LEU A 204 -7.98 26.47 -17.28
C LEU A 204 -7.69 26.97 -15.87
N LEU A 205 -6.58 26.56 -15.25
CA LEU A 205 -6.18 27.02 -13.91
C LEU A 205 -5.79 28.49 -13.90
N ARG A 206 -5.24 29.01 -14.99
CA ARG A 206 -4.99 30.47 -15.12
C ARG A 206 -6.28 31.24 -15.21
N GLY A 207 -7.26 30.78 -16.01
CA GLY A 207 -8.57 31.39 -16.08
C GLY A 207 -9.25 31.51 -14.71
N ALA A 208 -9.31 30.39 -13.98
CA ALA A 208 -9.95 30.34 -12.67
C ALA A 208 -9.28 31.20 -11.58
N ARG A 209 -8.07 31.69 -11.78
CA ARG A 209 -7.36 32.60 -10.82
C ARG A 209 -7.64 34.07 -11.09
N HIS A 210 -8.23 34.39 -12.23
CA HIS A 210 -8.54 35.75 -12.64
C HIS A 210 -10.03 36.11 -12.51
N GLU A 211 -10.87 35.15 -12.13
CA GLU A 211 -12.24 35.33 -11.64
C GLU A 211 -12.25 35.49 -10.10
#